data_bf0e4084e1c3345f3d65d84b90dacedd
#
_entry.id   bf0e4084e1c3345f3d65d84b90dacedd
#
_cell.length_a   1.000
_cell.length_b   1.000
_cell.length_c   1.000
_cell.angle_alpha   90.00
_cell.angle_beta   90.00
_cell.angle_gamma   90.00
#
_symmetry.space_group_name_H-M   'P 1'
#
loop_
_entity.id
_entity.type
_entity.pdbx_description
1 polymer ?
#
loop_
_entity_poly.entity_id
_entity_poly.type
_entity_poly.pdbx_seq_one_letter_code
_entity_poly.pdbx_strand_id
1 'polypeptide(L)'
;MEDVRGLFLDALAIRRGCLLLMALCIIILFLLKADFKRVFPKSVCLGTGLFFGITAILAAIISTDFSKYFIMFHHIFFRNDLWILDPATDMLINIVPEGFFSDTVLHIGITFFLCVVIVFGLALFFLRKSKKNNV
;
A
#
# COMPACT_ATOMS: atom_id res chain seq x y z
N MET A 1 -0.37 -6.59 22.64
CA MET A 1 -1.59 -5.96 22.05
C MET A 1 -1.49 -4.43 21.95
N GLU A 2 -0.81 -3.73 22.86
CA GLU A 2 -0.62 -2.27 22.77
C GLU A 2 0.21 -1.86 21.55
N ASP A 3 1.28 -2.57 21.24
CA ASP A 3 2.17 -2.25 20.11
C ASP A 3 1.44 -2.34 18.77
N VAL A 4 0.62 -3.37 18.58
CA VAL A 4 -0.20 -3.52 17.36
C VAL A 4 -1.21 -2.37 17.24
N ARG A 5 -1.82 -1.95 18.37
CA ARG A 5 -2.70 -0.79 18.41
C ARG A 5 -1.96 0.50 18.02
N GLY A 6 -0.74 0.69 18.52
CA GLY A 6 0.13 1.81 18.14
C GLY A 6 0.37 1.85 16.64
N LEU A 7 0.78 0.74 16.05
CA LEU A 7 1.02 0.60 14.61
C LEU A 7 -0.24 0.96 13.76
N PHE A 8 -1.43 0.51 14.20
CA PHE A 8 -2.68 0.87 13.53
C PHE A 8 -3.00 2.37 13.63
N LEU A 9 -2.75 3.00 14.78
CA LEU A 9 -2.98 4.43 14.97
C LEU A 9 -2.03 5.26 14.09
N ASP A 10 -0.77 4.86 13.98
CA ASP A 10 0.22 5.50 13.12
C ASP A 10 -0.17 5.36 11.64
N ALA A 11 -0.58 4.18 11.21
CA ALA A 11 -1.09 3.94 9.86
C ALA A 11 -2.31 4.83 9.54
N LEU A 12 -3.24 4.99 10.49
CA LEU A 12 -4.39 5.88 10.35
C LEU A 12 -3.99 7.36 10.29
N ALA A 13 -2.97 7.77 11.04
CA ALA A 13 -2.44 9.13 11.01
C ALA A 13 -1.76 9.42 9.66
N ILE A 14 -0.94 8.50 9.16
CA ILE A 14 -0.32 8.59 7.83
C ILE A 14 -1.41 8.69 6.74
N ARG A 15 -2.43 7.83 6.80
CA ARG A 15 -3.56 7.89 5.86
C ARG A 15 -4.24 9.26 5.85
N ARG A 16 -4.52 9.83 7.04
CA ARG A 16 -5.12 11.17 7.15
C ARG A 16 -4.21 12.24 6.55
N GLY A 17 -2.91 12.18 6.82
CA GLY A 17 -1.92 13.09 6.24
C GLY A 17 -1.89 13.01 4.71
N CYS A 18 -1.89 11.82 4.14
CA CYS A 18 -1.95 11.62 2.68
C CYS A 18 -3.23 12.16 2.05
N LEU A 19 -4.40 11.97 2.71
CA LEU A 19 -5.68 12.52 2.24
C LEU A 19 -5.68 14.05 2.25
N LEU A 20 -5.16 14.67 3.30
CA LEU A 20 -5.03 16.14 3.40
C LEU A 20 -4.09 16.68 2.32
N LEU A 21 -2.95 16.03 2.11
CA LEU A 21 -2.00 16.40 1.06
C LEU A 21 -2.63 16.29 -0.34
N MET A 22 -3.38 15.22 -0.58
CA MET A 22 -4.10 15.03 -1.84
C MET A 22 -5.15 16.13 -2.06
N ALA A 23 -5.93 16.48 -1.03
CA ALA A 23 -6.91 17.56 -1.10
C ALA A 23 -6.22 18.91 -1.38
N LEU A 24 -5.10 19.20 -0.73
CA LEU A 24 -4.30 20.39 -0.96
C LEU A 24 -3.78 20.46 -2.40
N CYS A 25 -3.24 19.36 -2.94
CA CYS A 25 -2.79 19.30 -4.34
C CYS A 25 -3.94 19.58 -5.31
N ILE A 26 -5.13 19.04 -5.08
CA ILE A 26 -6.32 19.30 -5.90
C ILE A 26 -6.70 20.79 -5.85
N ILE A 27 -6.73 21.40 -4.66
CA ILE A 27 -7.02 22.82 -4.49
C ILE A 27 -6.00 23.67 -5.26
N ILE A 28 -4.71 23.36 -5.14
CA ILE A 28 -3.64 24.09 -5.87
C ILE A 28 -3.85 23.99 -7.40
N LEU A 29 -4.19 22.80 -7.92
CA LEU A 29 -4.48 22.66 -9.35
C LEU A 29 -5.67 23.51 -9.79
N PHE A 30 -6.70 23.65 -8.98
CA PHE A 30 -7.84 24.53 -9.25
C PHE A 30 -7.42 26.01 -9.24
N LEU A 31 -6.67 26.44 -8.24
CA LEU A 31 -6.19 27.83 -8.13
C LEU A 31 -5.28 28.23 -9.28
N LEU A 32 -4.41 27.30 -9.74
CA LEU A 32 -3.53 27.52 -10.89
C LEU A 32 -4.25 27.41 -12.23
N LYS A 33 -5.57 27.17 -12.26
CA LYS A 33 -6.37 26.94 -13.47
C LYS A 33 -5.77 25.88 -14.39
N ALA A 34 -5.12 24.88 -13.82
CA ALA A 34 -4.51 23.78 -14.57
C ALA A 34 -5.57 22.99 -15.34
N ASP A 35 -5.21 22.46 -16.51
CA ASP A 35 -6.08 21.56 -17.28
C ASP A 35 -6.24 20.22 -16.51
N PHE A 36 -7.21 20.21 -15.60
CA PHE A 36 -7.48 19.09 -14.72
C PHE A 36 -7.75 17.79 -15.48
N LYS A 37 -8.42 17.87 -16.62
CA LYS A 37 -8.74 16.68 -17.45
C LYS A 37 -7.51 16.00 -18.02
N ARG A 38 -6.40 16.72 -18.15
CA ARG A 38 -5.13 16.22 -18.68
C ARG A 38 -4.12 15.92 -17.57
N VAL A 39 -4.01 16.81 -16.58
CA VAL A 39 -3.01 16.69 -15.52
C VAL A 39 -3.36 15.54 -14.57
N PHE A 40 -4.61 15.46 -14.13
CA PHE A 40 -5.04 14.48 -13.15
C PHE A 40 -4.81 13.02 -13.61
N PRO A 41 -5.33 12.55 -14.76
CA PRO A 41 -5.10 11.17 -15.18
C PRO A 41 -3.63 10.88 -15.49
N LYS A 42 -2.85 11.86 -15.96
CA LYS A 42 -1.41 11.69 -16.15
C LYS A 42 -0.68 11.46 -14.82
N SER A 43 -1.02 12.25 -13.80
CA SER A 43 -0.43 12.12 -12.46
C SER A 43 -0.80 10.78 -11.82
N VAL A 44 -2.06 10.34 -11.96
CA VAL A 44 -2.50 9.02 -11.48
C VAL A 44 -1.75 7.90 -12.19
N CYS A 45 -1.60 7.94 -13.51
CA CYS A 45 -0.85 6.93 -14.26
C CYS A 45 0.62 6.87 -13.81
N LEU A 46 1.28 8.02 -13.66
CA LEU A 46 2.67 8.08 -13.24
C LEU A 46 2.84 7.56 -11.80
N GLY A 47 2.01 8.05 -10.87
CA GLY A 47 2.04 7.62 -9.46
C GLY A 47 1.76 6.13 -9.30
N THR A 48 0.76 5.60 -10.00
CA THR A 48 0.43 4.17 -9.97
C THR A 48 1.55 3.33 -10.60
N GLY A 49 2.15 3.80 -11.70
CA GLY A 49 3.29 3.12 -12.33
C GLY A 49 4.51 3.04 -11.41
N LEU A 50 4.86 4.14 -10.73
CA LEU A 50 5.92 4.16 -9.72
C LEU A 50 5.61 3.24 -8.55
N PHE A 51 4.37 3.26 -8.05
CA PHE A 51 3.92 2.38 -6.99
C PHE A 51 4.09 0.90 -7.37
N PHE A 52 3.64 0.50 -8.56
CA PHE A 52 3.83 -0.87 -9.03
C PHE A 52 5.31 -1.25 -9.16
N GLY A 53 6.15 -0.36 -9.67
CA GLY A 53 7.59 -0.59 -9.77
C GLY A 53 8.23 -0.85 -8.41
N ILE A 54 7.96 0.02 -7.44
CA ILE A 54 8.49 -0.14 -6.07
C ILE A 54 7.95 -1.40 -5.41
N THR A 55 6.64 -1.65 -5.51
CA THR A 55 6.00 -2.83 -4.91
C THR A 55 6.53 -4.13 -5.51
N ALA A 56 6.75 -4.18 -6.84
CA ALA A 56 7.30 -5.35 -7.49
C ALA A 56 8.74 -5.64 -7.02
N ILE A 57 9.57 -4.61 -6.89
CA ILE A 57 10.95 -4.75 -6.36
C ILE A 57 10.91 -5.26 -4.92
N LEU A 58 10.10 -4.68 -4.05
CA LEU A 58 9.95 -5.12 -2.66
C LEU A 58 9.44 -6.55 -2.57
N ALA A 59 8.43 -6.90 -3.35
CA ALA A 59 7.89 -8.26 -3.40
C ALA A 59 8.94 -9.28 -3.86
N ALA A 60 9.74 -8.95 -4.89
CA ALA A 60 10.83 -9.79 -5.35
C ALA A 60 11.90 -10.00 -4.26
N ILE A 61 12.26 -8.94 -3.53
CA ILE A 61 13.21 -9.02 -2.43
C ILE A 61 12.65 -9.90 -1.30
N ILE A 62 11.42 -9.66 -0.85
CA ILE A 62 10.79 -10.39 0.26
C ILE A 62 10.59 -11.88 -0.10
N SER A 63 10.30 -12.18 -1.37
CA SER A 63 10.11 -13.57 -1.83
C SER A 63 11.38 -14.42 -1.80
N THR A 64 12.57 -13.82 -1.67
CA THR A 64 13.83 -14.58 -1.57
C THR A 64 13.99 -15.29 -0.23
N ASP A 65 13.51 -14.67 0.85
CA ASP A 65 13.57 -15.23 2.21
C ASP A 65 12.52 -14.54 3.10
N PHE A 66 11.30 -15.04 3.05
CA PHE A 66 10.18 -14.47 3.80
C PHE A 66 10.46 -14.38 5.30
N SER A 67 10.99 -15.45 5.89
CA SER A 67 11.24 -15.52 7.35
C SER A 67 12.22 -14.45 7.80
N LYS A 68 13.29 -14.23 7.05
CA LYS A 68 14.27 -13.18 7.36
C LYS A 68 13.63 -11.78 7.34
N TYR A 69 12.83 -11.46 6.32
CA TYR A 69 12.20 -10.16 6.21
C TYR A 69 11.03 -9.99 7.19
N PHE A 70 10.35 -11.08 7.55
CA PHE A 70 9.36 -11.10 8.62
C PHE A 70 9.98 -10.72 9.97
N ILE A 71 11.11 -11.34 10.33
CA ILE A 71 11.86 -11.02 11.55
C ILE A 71 12.34 -9.57 11.52
N MET A 72 12.93 -9.14 10.39
CA MET A 72 13.42 -7.77 10.23
C MET A 72 12.29 -6.74 10.38
N PHE A 73 11.11 -7.01 9.81
CA PHE A 73 9.94 -6.17 9.97
C PHE A 73 9.57 -6.00 11.45
N HIS A 74 9.52 -7.10 12.19
CA HIS A 74 9.18 -7.05 13.61
C HIS A 74 10.20 -6.26 14.42
N HIS A 75 11.48 -6.42 14.18
CA HIS A 75 12.52 -5.63 14.86
C HIS A 75 12.48 -4.12 14.51
N ILE A 76 11.98 -3.74 13.34
CA ILE A 76 11.82 -2.33 12.96
C ILE A 76 10.62 -1.70 13.69
N PHE A 77 9.50 -2.42 13.75
CA PHE A 77 8.24 -1.86 14.24
C PHE A 77 7.98 -2.14 15.74
N PHE A 78 8.60 -3.17 16.29
CA PHE A 78 8.42 -3.56 17.70
C PHE A 78 9.75 -3.48 18.43
N ARG A 79 9.73 -2.86 19.61
CA ARG A 79 10.91 -2.68 20.47
C ARG A 79 11.05 -3.76 21.56
N ASN A 80 10.25 -4.81 21.46
CA ASN A 80 10.19 -5.92 22.42
C ASN A 80 10.13 -7.24 21.67
N ASP A 81 10.33 -8.34 22.39
CA ASP A 81 10.35 -9.70 21.86
C ASP A 81 9.00 -10.43 22.06
N LEU A 82 7.91 -9.72 22.40
CA LEU A 82 6.59 -10.29 22.64
C LEU A 82 5.90 -10.85 21.37
N TRP A 83 6.46 -10.60 20.22
CA TRP A 83 6.03 -11.17 18.94
C TRP A 83 6.62 -12.55 18.67
N ILE A 84 7.68 -12.96 19.41
CA ILE A 84 8.27 -14.29 19.34
C ILE A 84 7.40 -15.22 20.18
N LEU A 85 6.54 -16.00 19.52
CA LEU A 85 5.61 -16.92 20.19
C LEU A 85 6.19 -18.34 20.20
N ASP A 86 6.09 -19.00 21.35
CA ASP A 86 6.48 -20.40 21.50
C ASP A 86 5.23 -21.30 21.37
N PRO A 87 5.19 -22.23 20.39
CA PRO A 87 4.07 -23.14 20.21
C PRO A 87 3.76 -24.02 21.42
N ALA A 88 4.74 -24.22 22.33
CA ALA A 88 4.54 -25.02 23.54
C ALA A 88 3.79 -24.25 24.65
N THR A 89 3.91 -22.93 24.69
CA THR A 89 3.37 -22.09 25.78
C THR A 89 2.31 -21.09 25.29
N ASP A 90 2.36 -20.67 24.04
CA ASP A 90 1.50 -19.63 23.52
C ASP A 90 0.36 -20.19 22.68
N MET A 91 -0.86 -20.02 23.17
CA MET A 91 -2.06 -20.46 22.47
C MET A 91 -2.26 -19.77 21.12
N LEU A 92 -1.81 -18.51 20.98
CA LEU A 92 -2.05 -17.69 19.80
C LEU A 92 -1.41 -18.29 18.54
N ILE A 93 -0.17 -18.78 18.61
CA ILE A 93 0.51 -19.39 17.47
C ILE A 93 -0.15 -20.71 17.03
N ASN A 94 -0.83 -21.40 17.96
CA ASN A 94 -1.55 -22.64 17.69
C ASN A 94 -2.91 -22.36 17.00
N ILE A 95 -3.54 -21.22 17.31
CA ILE A 95 -4.81 -20.80 16.68
C ILE A 95 -4.55 -20.13 15.34
N VAL A 96 -3.47 -19.36 15.23
CA VAL A 96 -3.11 -18.57 14.03
C VAL A 96 -1.68 -18.91 13.64
N PRO A 97 -1.46 -20.06 12.97
CA PRO A 97 -0.14 -20.51 12.55
C PRO A 97 0.42 -19.59 11.44
N GLU A 98 1.75 -19.62 11.22
CA GLU A 98 2.43 -18.81 10.20
C GLU A 98 1.80 -18.92 8.80
N GLY A 99 1.32 -20.11 8.41
CA GLY A 99 0.62 -20.32 7.14
C GLY A 99 -0.65 -19.49 7.00
N PHE A 100 -1.40 -19.27 8.09
CA PHE A 100 -2.59 -18.40 8.06
C PHE A 100 -2.23 -16.94 7.78
N PHE A 101 -1.12 -16.44 8.33
CA PHE A 101 -0.65 -15.08 8.07
C PHE A 101 -0.21 -14.92 6.62
N SER A 102 0.55 -15.87 6.07
CA SER A 102 0.99 -15.81 4.69
C SER A 102 -0.19 -15.82 3.71
N ASP A 103 -1.18 -16.68 3.92
CA ASP A 103 -2.38 -16.75 3.11
C ASP A 103 -3.22 -15.47 3.21
N THR A 104 -3.38 -14.93 4.40
CA THR A 104 -4.11 -13.68 4.63
C THR A 104 -3.43 -12.51 3.93
N VAL A 105 -2.11 -12.36 4.06
CA VAL A 105 -1.33 -11.33 3.38
C VAL A 105 -1.44 -11.47 1.86
N LEU A 106 -1.37 -12.69 1.34
CA LEU A 106 -1.54 -12.97 -0.08
C LEU A 106 -2.92 -12.53 -0.60
N HIS A 107 -4.00 -12.89 0.11
CA HIS A 107 -5.37 -12.51 -0.28
C HIS A 107 -5.58 -10.99 -0.24
N ILE A 108 -5.11 -10.32 0.82
CA ILE A 108 -5.16 -8.86 0.92
C ILE A 108 -4.35 -8.23 -0.21
N GLY A 109 -3.14 -8.73 -0.48
CA GLY A 109 -2.27 -8.26 -1.54
C GLY A 109 -2.89 -8.39 -2.92
N ILE A 110 -3.48 -9.53 -3.25
CA ILE A 110 -4.17 -9.77 -4.53
C ILE A 110 -5.37 -8.83 -4.67
N THR A 111 -6.21 -8.71 -3.64
CA THR A 111 -7.39 -7.84 -3.67
C THR A 111 -6.98 -6.38 -3.89
N PHE A 112 -5.98 -5.92 -3.15
CA PHE A 112 -5.44 -4.57 -3.29
C PHE A 112 -4.86 -4.34 -4.69
N PHE A 113 -4.07 -5.29 -5.22
CA PHE A 113 -3.49 -5.23 -6.56
C PHE A 113 -4.57 -5.09 -7.63
N LEU A 114 -5.65 -5.89 -7.56
CA LEU A 114 -6.76 -5.81 -8.49
C LEU A 114 -7.44 -4.42 -8.45
N CYS A 115 -7.68 -3.87 -7.26
CA CYS A 115 -8.23 -2.52 -7.12
C CYS A 115 -7.34 -1.46 -7.79
N VAL A 116 -6.03 -1.54 -7.59
CA VAL A 116 -5.07 -0.59 -8.17
C VAL A 116 -4.99 -0.75 -9.69
N VAL A 117 -5.05 -1.97 -10.23
CA VAL A 117 -5.12 -2.22 -11.69
C VAL A 117 -6.37 -1.60 -12.31
N ILE A 118 -7.53 -1.70 -11.64
CA ILE A 118 -8.76 -1.06 -12.11
C ILE A 118 -8.59 0.46 -12.17
N VAL A 119 -8.07 1.08 -11.10
CA VAL A 119 -7.83 2.54 -11.04
C VAL A 119 -6.87 2.96 -12.15
N PHE A 120 -5.80 2.20 -12.38
CA PHE A 120 -4.84 2.46 -13.45
C PHE A 120 -5.47 2.36 -14.83
N GLY A 121 -6.26 1.32 -15.08
CA GLY A 121 -6.99 1.14 -16.33
C GLY A 121 -7.95 2.29 -16.64
N LEU A 122 -8.70 2.74 -15.63
CA LEU A 122 -9.58 3.90 -15.75
C LEU A 122 -8.78 5.18 -16.05
N ALA A 123 -7.66 5.41 -15.37
CA ALA A 123 -6.81 6.57 -15.61
C ALA A 123 -6.25 6.57 -17.03
N LEU A 124 -5.78 5.43 -17.55
CA LEU A 124 -5.33 5.27 -18.93
C LEU A 124 -6.46 5.54 -19.95
N PHE A 125 -7.65 5.04 -19.67
CA PHE A 125 -8.81 5.26 -20.53
C PHE A 125 -9.12 6.76 -20.64
N PHE A 126 -9.20 7.48 -19.53
CA PHE A 126 -9.46 8.91 -19.52
C PHE A 126 -8.33 9.71 -20.19
N LEU A 127 -7.08 9.30 -19.99
CA LEU A 127 -5.93 9.95 -20.64
C LEU A 127 -5.97 9.80 -22.17
N ARG A 128 -6.30 8.61 -22.68
CA ARG A 128 -6.46 8.36 -24.11
C ARG A 128 -7.62 9.15 -24.70
N LYS A 129 -8.75 9.20 -24.02
CA LYS A 129 -9.92 9.97 -24.44
C LYS A 129 -9.63 11.47 -24.50
N SER A 130 -8.89 12.00 -23.52
CA SER A 130 -8.49 13.41 -23.50
C SER A 130 -7.55 13.77 -24.67
N LYS A 131 -6.66 12.86 -25.06
CA LYS A 131 -5.80 13.06 -26.24
C LYS A 131 -6.60 13.10 -27.56
N LYS A 132 -7.60 12.23 -27.69
CA LYS A 132 -8.41 12.13 -28.92
C LYS A 132 -9.29 13.36 -29.17
N ASN A 133 -9.73 14.04 -28.10
CA ASN A 133 -10.58 15.23 -28.23
C ASN A 133 -9.81 16.54 -28.50
N ASN A 134 -8.47 16.49 -28.51
CA ASN A 134 -7.60 17.65 -28.75
C ASN A 134 -6.86 17.57 -30.12
N VAL A 135 -7.22 16.60 -30.97
CA VAL A 135 -6.83 16.46 -32.37
C VAL A 135 -8.05 16.74 -33.24
#